data_dd17ebe5a448e0ce94f4f85ec98453ed
#
_entry.id   dd17ebe5a448e0ce94f4f85ec98453ed
#
_cell.length_a   1.000
_cell.length_b   1.000
_cell.length_c   1.000
_cell.angle_alpha   90.00
_cell.angle_beta   90.00
_cell.angle_gamma   90.00
#
_symmetry.space_group_name_H-M   'P 1'
#
loop_
_entity.id
_entity.type
_entity.pdbx_description
1 polymer ?
#
loop_
_entity_poly.entity_id
_entity_poly.type
_entity_poly.pdbx_seq_one_letter_code
_entity_poly.pdbx_strand_id
1 'polypeptide(L)'
;MCDNKDNVVAWSSEPVEIKYIWSFDKREHKYYPDFYMKTKSDDGFEEFLVEIKPEAQIKKPKPPTKRSQKAIKSYKFLAEQFIKNRDKYVYAKAWAENRGWRFIVLTEKSLK
;
A
#
# COMPACT_ATOMS: atom_id res chain seq x y z
N MET A 1 -1.73 -12.68 -11.76
CA MET A 1 -1.60 -12.80 -10.33
C MET A 1 -2.87 -13.28 -9.71
N CYS A 2 -3.76 -12.42 -9.31
CA CYS A 2 -5.06 -12.90 -8.85
C CYS A 2 -5.87 -13.59 -9.93
N ASP A 3 -5.37 -13.54 -11.15
CA ASP A 3 -5.98 -14.21 -12.30
C ASP A 3 -5.83 -15.72 -12.23
N ASN A 4 -4.76 -16.18 -11.59
CA ASN A 4 -4.52 -17.61 -11.49
C ASN A 4 -5.17 -18.15 -10.22
N LYS A 5 -6.45 -18.42 -10.30
CA LYS A 5 -7.26 -18.83 -9.17
C LYS A 5 -6.78 -20.16 -8.56
N ASP A 6 -6.13 -20.99 -9.36
CA ASP A 6 -5.66 -22.29 -8.89
C ASP A 6 -4.55 -22.16 -7.85
N ASN A 7 -3.84 -21.03 -7.84
CA ASN A 7 -2.75 -20.82 -6.90
C ASN A 7 -3.17 -20.11 -5.61
N VAL A 8 -4.32 -19.47 -5.62
CA VAL A 8 -4.82 -18.77 -4.44
C VAL A 8 -5.61 -19.74 -3.57
N VAL A 9 -5.12 -20.02 -2.37
CA VAL A 9 -5.76 -20.97 -1.46
C VAL A 9 -6.55 -20.29 -0.35
N ALA A 10 -6.25 -19.01 -0.06
CA ALA A 10 -7.01 -18.27 0.94
C ALA A 10 -6.82 -16.77 0.71
N TRP A 11 -7.84 -16.00 1.03
CA TRP A 11 -7.73 -14.55 1.05
C TRP A 11 -8.81 -13.97 1.97
N SER A 12 -8.56 -12.78 2.52
CA SER A 12 -9.54 -12.07 3.33
C SER A 12 -9.33 -10.56 3.19
N SER A 13 -10.39 -9.79 3.41
CA SER A 13 -10.30 -8.33 3.37
C SER A 13 -10.03 -7.78 4.77
N GLU A 14 -9.27 -6.69 4.84
CA GLU A 14 -8.89 -6.01 6.08
C GLU A 14 -8.39 -6.98 7.15
N PRO A 15 -7.34 -7.77 6.85
CA PRO A 15 -6.95 -8.88 7.71
C PRO A 15 -6.30 -8.48 9.01
N VAL A 16 -5.61 -7.33 9.06
CA VAL A 16 -4.80 -6.94 10.20
C VAL A 16 -4.83 -5.44 10.40
N GLU A 17 -4.51 -5.04 11.62
CA GLU A 17 -4.30 -3.64 11.97
C GLU A 17 -2.81 -3.42 12.16
N ILE A 18 -2.24 -2.46 11.44
CA ILE A 18 -0.83 -2.12 11.55
C ILE A 18 -0.72 -0.69 12.07
N LYS A 19 0.02 -0.52 13.16
CA LYS A 19 0.27 0.81 13.71
C LYS A 19 1.51 1.39 13.05
N TYR A 20 1.44 2.67 12.67
CA TYR A 20 2.56 3.38 12.08
C TYR A 20 2.64 4.81 12.61
N ILE A 21 3.82 5.40 12.51
CA ILE A 21 4.01 6.80 12.92
C ILE A 21 4.01 7.66 11.65
N TRP A 22 3.10 8.63 11.59
CA TRP A 22 3.05 9.56 10.46
C TRP A 22 4.10 10.65 10.66
N SER A 23 4.91 10.87 9.63
CA SER A 23 6.04 11.81 9.72
C SER A 23 5.63 13.24 10.02
N PHE A 24 4.45 13.66 9.59
CA PHE A 24 4.00 15.05 9.78
C PHE A 24 3.57 15.36 11.20
N ASP A 25 2.80 14.49 11.84
CA ASP A 25 2.29 14.77 13.18
C ASP A 25 3.01 14.00 14.29
N LYS A 26 3.91 13.08 13.91
CA LYS A 26 4.66 12.25 14.86
C LYS A 26 3.77 11.42 15.77
N ARG A 27 2.54 11.16 15.36
CA ARG A 27 1.57 10.39 16.14
C ARG A 27 1.37 9.02 15.55
N GLU A 28 0.93 8.09 16.39
CA GLU A 28 0.58 6.74 15.96
C GLU A 28 -0.76 6.73 15.26
N HIS A 29 -0.80 6.10 14.10
CA HIS A 29 -2.01 5.92 13.30
C HIS A 29 -2.21 4.44 13.02
N LYS A 30 -3.42 4.07 12.64
CA LYS A 30 -3.74 2.69 12.29
C LYS A 30 -3.87 2.57 10.78
N TYR A 31 -3.35 1.47 10.26
CA TYR A 31 -3.41 1.16 8.84
C TYR A 31 -3.97 -0.24 8.65
N TYR A 32 -4.94 -0.37 7.76
CA TYR A 32 -5.57 -1.64 7.43
C TYR A 32 -5.29 -1.95 5.97
N PRO A 33 -4.37 -2.90 5.68
CA PRO A 33 -4.17 -3.33 4.29
C PRO A 33 -5.47 -3.85 3.70
N ASP A 34 -5.65 -3.71 2.38
CA ASP A 34 -6.90 -4.10 1.74
C ASP A 34 -7.18 -5.59 1.83
N PHE A 35 -6.15 -6.42 1.56
CA PHE A 35 -6.34 -7.87 1.51
C PHE A 35 -5.16 -8.62 2.10
N TYR A 36 -5.46 -9.82 2.57
CA TYR A 36 -4.49 -10.87 2.82
C TYR A 36 -4.69 -11.94 1.77
N MET A 37 -3.60 -12.47 1.22
CA MET A 37 -3.66 -13.53 0.23
C MET A 37 -2.62 -14.60 0.55
N LYS A 38 -3.04 -15.87 0.44
CA LYS A 38 -2.14 -17.00 0.58
C LYS A 38 -2.16 -17.79 -0.72
N THR A 39 -0.99 -18.03 -1.27
CA THR A 39 -0.86 -18.79 -2.52
C THR A 39 -0.05 -20.04 -2.29
N LYS A 40 -0.28 -21.04 -3.13
CA LYS A 40 0.46 -22.29 -3.12
C LYS A 40 1.43 -22.29 -4.30
N SER A 41 2.68 -22.65 -4.04
CA SER A 41 3.70 -22.83 -5.07
C SER A 41 4.35 -24.19 -4.89
N ASP A 42 5.23 -24.55 -5.83
CA ASP A 42 5.94 -25.84 -5.78
C ASP A 42 6.78 -25.97 -4.51
N ASP A 43 7.27 -24.85 -3.98
CA ASP A 43 8.11 -24.81 -2.79
C ASP A 43 7.31 -24.65 -1.48
N GLY A 44 5.97 -24.59 -1.57
CA GLY A 44 5.14 -24.44 -0.39
C GLY A 44 4.15 -23.29 -0.53
N PHE A 45 3.90 -22.59 0.55
CA PHE A 45 2.94 -21.48 0.57
C PHE A 45 3.65 -20.14 0.70
N GLU A 46 3.09 -19.13 0.04
CA GLU A 46 3.52 -17.74 0.22
C GLU A 46 2.32 -16.93 0.71
N GLU A 47 2.58 -15.99 1.61
CA GLU A 47 1.55 -15.14 2.19
C GLU A 47 1.87 -13.68 1.90
N PHE A 48 0.82 -12.91 1.56
CA PHE A 48 0.96 -11.53 1.14
C PHE A 48 -0.03 -10.63 1.85
N LEU A 49 0.41 -9.43 2.20
CA LEU A 49 -0.47 -8.31 2.46
C LEU A 49 -0.56 -7.50 1.17
N VAL A 50 -1.77 -7.20 0.74
CA VAL A 50 -2.01 -6.55 -0.54
C VAL A 50 -2.72 -5.22 -0.34
N GLU A 51 -2.17 -4.16 -0.93
CA GLU A 51 -2.80 -2.85 -0.98
C GLU A 51 -3.10 -2.51 -2.44
N ILE A 52 -4.31 -2.05 -2.72
CA ILE A 52 -4.71 -1.67 -4.06
C ILE A 52 -4.84 -0.16 -4.13
N LYS A 53 -4.08 0.49 -5.01
CA LYS A 53 -4.08 1.93 -5.17
C LYS A 53 -4.09 2.31 -6.65
N PRO A 54 -4.76 3.40 -7.05
CA PRO A 54 -4.60 3.94 -8.39
C PRO A 54 -3.14 4.31 -8.64
N GLU A 55 -2.67 4.08 -9.85
CA GLU A 55 -1.29 4.40 -10.21
C GLU A 55 -0.94 5.85 -9.92
N ALA A 56 -1.88 6.76 -10.12
CA ALA A 56 -1.67 8.18 -9.87
C ALA A 56 -1.31 8.47 -8.40
N GLN A 57 -1.77 7.65 -7.46
CA GLN A 57 -1.46 7.83 -6.04
C GLN A 57 -0.13 7.24 -5.63
N ILE A 58 0.46 6.39 -6.47
CA ILE A 58 1.75 5.76 -6.19
C ILE A 58 2.89 6.65 -6.65
N LYS A 59 2.67 7.43 -7.70
CA LYS A 59 3.69 8.31 -8.26
C LYS A 59 3.91 9.54 -7.39
N LYS A 60 5.16 9.98 -7.32
CA LYS A 60 5.50 11.20 -6.59
C LYS A 60 4.82 12.40 -7.29
N PRO A 61 4.12 13.26 -6.54
CA PRO A 61 3.50 14.44 -7.12
C PRO A 61 4.54 15.38 -7.72
N LYS A 62 4.19 16.01 -8.85
CA LYS A 62 5.06 16.99 -9.49
C LYS A 62 4.72 18.39 -8.98
N PRO A 63 5.73 19.26 -8.75
CA PRO A 63 5.44 20.64 -8.39
C PRO A 63 4.57 21.33 -9.44
N PRO A 64 3.68 22.25 -9.04
CA PRO A 64 2.84 22.93 -10.01
C PRO A 64 3.65 23.90 -10.86
N THR A 65 3.30 24.00 -12.13
CA THR A 65 3.91 24.98 -13.03
C THR A 65 3.30 26.37 -12.85
N LYS A 66 2.03 26.42 -12.40
CA LYS A 66 1.34 27.66 -12.10
C LYS A 66 1.44 27.95 -10.61
N ARG A 67 1.67 29.24 -10.28
CA ARG A 67 1.80 29.68 -8.90
C ARG A 67 0.48 30.18 -8.31
N SER A 68 -0.63 29.62 -8.70
CA SER A 68 -1.91 29.96 -8.08
C SER A 68 -2.01 29.27 -6.72
N GLN A 69 -2.72 29.89 -5.77
CA GLN A 69 -2.91 29.31 -4.45
C GLN A 69 -3.61 27.98 -4.53
N LYS A 70 -4.53 27.82 -5.47
CA LYS A 70 -5.24 26.56 -5.67
C LYS A 70 -4.28 25.43 -6.08
N ALA A 71 -3.37 25.73 -7.01
CA ALA A 71 -2.39 24.75 -7.47
C ALA A 71 -1.42 24.37 -6.36
N ILE A 72 -0.98 25.33 -5.55
CA ILE A 72 -0.07 25.10 -4.43
C ILE A 72 -0.74 24.24 -3.36
N LYS A 73 -1.99 24.53 -3.02
CA LYS A 73 -2.75 23.74 -2.04
C LYS A 73 -2.95 22.31 -2.50
N SER A 74 -3.29 22.12 -3.78
CA SER A 74 -3.45 20.78 -4.35
C SER A 74 -2.15 20.00 -4.29
N TYR A 75 -1.04 20.63 -4.63
CA TYR A 75 0.26 19.99 -4.56
C TYR A 75 0.62 19.58 -3.13
N LYS A 76 0.40 20.47 -2.17
CA LYS A 76 0.67 20.16 -0.75
C LYS A 76 -0.15 18.96 -0.29
N PHE A 77 -1.42 18.92 -0.64
CA PHE A 77 -2.30 17.82 -0.28
C PHE A 77 -1.77 16.49 -0.85
N LEU A 78 -1.45 16.49 -2.15
CA LEU A 78 -0.94 15.28 -2.80
C LEU A 78 0.38 14.84 -2.23
N ALA A 79 1.27 15.79 -1.92
CA ALA A 79 2.57 15.47 -1.31
C ALA A 79 2.40 14.84 0.07
N GLU A 80 1.49 15.38 0.89
CA GLU A 80 1.20 14.82 2.21
C GLU A 80 0.65 13.40 2.10
N GLN A 81 -0.28 13.16 1.17
CA GLN A 81 -0.83 11.83 0.95
C GLN A 81 0.25 10.85 0.47
N PHE A 82 1.12 11.31 -0.41
CA PHE A 82 2.23 10.48 -0.90
C PHE A 82 3.14 10.04 0.25
N ILE A 83 3.52 10.97 1.13
CA ILE A 83 4.38 10.66 2.27
C ILE A 83 3.65 9.77 3.28
N LYS A 84 2.38 10.03 3.52
CA LYS A 84 1.57 9.20 4.42
C LYS A 84 1.50 7.76 3.94
N ASN A 85 1.27 7.56 2.65
CA ASN A 85 1.24 6.22 2.06
C ASN A 85 2.61 5.55 2.17
N ARG A 86 3.67 6.31 1.94
CA ARG A 86 5.03 5.78 2.07
C ARG A 86 5.33 5.31 3.50
N ASP A 87 4.91 6.11 4.50
CA ASP A 87 5.07 5.73 5.90
C ASP A 87 4.31 4.44 6.20
N LYS A 88 3.06 4.34 5.74
CA LYS A 88 2.27 3.13 5.91
C LYS A 88 2.97 1.92 5.31
N TYR A 89 3.50 2.05 4.11
CA TYR A 89 4.11 0.93 3.40
C TYR A 89 5.40 0.45 4.07
N VAL A 90 6.18 1.38 4.62
CA VAL A 90 7.39 0.99 5.36
C VAL A 90 7.03 0.12 6.55
N TYR A 91 6.04 0.53 7.34
CA TYR A 91 5.61 -0.24 8.50
C TYR A 91 4.92 -1.55 8.10
N ALA A 92 4.11 -1.52 7.05
CA ALA A 92 3.44 -2.72 6.55
C ALA A 92 4.44 -3.76 6.04
N LYS A 93 5.46 -3.30 5.33
CA LYS A 93 6.51 -4.20 4.83
C LYS A 93 7.26 -4.86 5.98
N ALA A 94 7.65 -4.07 6.97
CA ALA A 94 8.35 -4.60 8.14
C ALA A 94 7.47 -5.59 8.92
N TRP A 95 6.20 -5.25 9.09
CA TRP A 95 5.25 -6.12 9.78
C TRP A 95 5.10 -7.47 9.06
N ALA A 96 4.98 -7.42 7.74
CA ALA A 96 4.84 -8.63 6.93
C ALA A 96 6.12 -9.46 6.96
N GLU A 97 7.27 -8.82 6.77
CA GLU A 97 8.55 -9.52 6.74
C GLU A 97 8.86 -10.21 8.08
N ASN A 98 8.47 -9.60 9.19
CA ASN A 98 8.63 -10.22 10.50
C ASN A 98 7.86 -11.53 10.64
N ARG A 99 6.84 -11.73 9.82
CA ARG A 99 6.02 -12.94 9.83
C ARG A 99 6.32 -13.89 8.67
N GLY A 100 7.33 -13.56 7.88
CA GLY A 100 7.66 -14.35 6.69
C GLY A 100 6.70 -14.10 5.52
N TRP A 101 5.93 -13.01 5.59
CA TRP A 101 5.02 -12.61 4.52
C TRP A 101 5.64 -11.54 3.64
N ARG A 102 4.99 -11.23 2.53
CA ARG A 102 5.39 -10.13 1.66
C ARG A 102 4.30 -9.06 1.63
N PHE A 103 4.72 -7.81 1.50
CA PHE A 103 3.79 -6.70 1.29
C PHE A 103 3.92 -6.24 -0.15
N ILE A 104 2.79 -6.20 -0.88
CA ILE A 104 2.77 -5.76 -2.27
C ILE A 104 1.69 -4.72 -2.47
N VAL A 105 1.96 -3.78 -3.39
CA VAL A 105 1.00 -2.75 -3.80
C VAL A 105 0.65 -3.01 -5.26
N LEU A 106 -0.64 -3.18 -5.52
CA LEU A 106 -1.15 -3.42 -6.86
C LEU A 106 -1.86 -2.17 -7.39
N THR A 107 -1.75 -1.94 -8.67
CA THR A 107 -2.45 -0.84 -9.34
C THR A 107 -3.51 -1.42 -10.27
N GLU A 108 -4.33 -0.55 -10.84
CA GLU A 108 -5.32 -0.96 -11.84
C GLU A 108 -4.65 -1.65 -13.04
N LYS A 109 -3.40 -1.31 -13.33
CA LYS A 109 -2.65 -1.97 -14.41
C LYS A 109 -2.26 -3.40 -14.04
N SER A 110 -2.00 -3.64 -12.76
CA SER A 110 -1.65 -4.97 -12.29
C SER A 110 -2.83 -5.94 -12.32
N LEU A 111 -4.05 -5.41 -12.34
CA LEU A 111 -5.26 -6.20 -12.29
C LEU A 111 -5.82 -6.57 -13.67
N LYS A 112 -5.18 -6.11 -14.73
CA LYS A 112 -5.60 -6.43 -16.10
C LYS A 112 -5.03 -7.76 -16.57
#